data_2d6dd8845bea9298ec98daf6dae6a791
#
_entry.id   2d6dd8845bea9298ec98daf6dae6a791
#
_cell.length_a   1.000
_cell.length_b   1.000
_cell.length_c   1.000
_cell.angle_alpha   90.00
_cell.angle_beta   90.00
_cell.angle_gamma   90.00
#
_symmetry.space_group_name_H-M   'P 1'
#
loop_
_entity.id
_entity.type
_entity.pdbx_description
1 polymer ?
#
loop_
_entity_poly.entity_id
_entity_poly.type
_entity_poly.pdbx_seq_one_letter_code
_entity_poly.pdbx_strand_id
1 'polypeptide(L)' 'MTGTVKEYDRDRGFGFITGDDGDGYFVHVSGLGPKLQKFGLRAGQQVAFDVDYDHKGDKAINVRPG' A
#
# COMPACT_ATOMS: atom_id res chain seq x y z
N MET A 1 -8.01 -6.92 -2.88
CA MET A 1 -6.83 -7.37 -3.64
C MET A 1 -5.67 -7.60 -2.70
N THR A 2 -4.76 -8.48 -3.07
CA THR A 2 -3.52 -8.72 -2.32
C THR A 2 -2.33 -8.31 -3.17
N GLY A 3 -1.20 -8.10 -2.53
CA GLY A 3 0.03 -7.73 -3.23
C GLY A 3 1.23 -7.73 -2.31
N THR A 4 2.35 -7.26 -2.85
CA THR A 4 3.62 -7.21 -2.14
C THR A 4 4.14 -5.77 -2.16
N VAL A 5 4.56 -5.28 -1.00
CA VAL A 5 5.14 -3.94 -0.90
C VAL A 5 6.44 -3.90 -1.68
N LYS A 6 6.54 -2.99 -2.64
CA LYS A 6 7.75 -2.78 -3.42
C LYS A 6 8.72 -1.88 -2.66
N GLU A 7 8.21 -0.76 -2.16
CA GLU A 7 8.98 0.18 -1.35
C GLU A 7 8.05 1.04 -0.52
N TYR A 8 8.53 1.58 0.58
CA TYR A 8 7.76 2.47 1.43
C TYR A 8 8.71 3.40 2.18
N ASP A 9 8.47 4.71 2.06
CA ASP A 9 9.24 5.73 2.76
C ASP A 9 8.47 6.16 4.01
N ARG A 10 8.95 5.74 5.16
CA ARG A 10 8.27 6.01 6.44
C ARG A 10 8.30 7.49 6.82
N ASP A 11 9.35 8.19 6.44
CA ASP A 11 9.50 9.60 6.76
C ASP A 11 8.54 10.46 5.94
N ARG A 12 8.33 10.08 4.69
CA ARG A 12 7.41 10.80 3.81
C ARG A 12 5.99 10.27 3.86
N GLY A 13 5.80 9.04 4.34
CA GLY A 13 4.49 8.44 4.50
C GLY A 13 3.86 7.95 3.20
N PHE A 14 4.65 7.49 2.23
CA PHE A 14 4.12 6.90 1.00
C PHE A 14 5.05 5.85 0.42
N GLY A 15 4.51 5.06 -0.49
CA GLY A 15 5.26 4.02 -1.17
C GLY A 15 4.45 3.39 -2.29
N PHE A 16 4.87 2.20 -2.71
CA PHE A 16 4.25 1.46 -3.80
C PHE A 16 4.08 0.00 -3.44
N ILE A 17 2.96 -0.56 -3.89
CA ILE A 17 2.63 -1.97 -3.76
C ILE A 17 2.51 -2.54 -5.17
N THR A 18 3.11 -3.71 -5.40
CA THR A 18 2.87 -4.48 -6.61
C THR A 18 1.73 -5.43 -6.35
N GLY A 19 0.59 -5.22 -7.01
CA GLY A 19 -0.57 -6.07 -6.87
C GLY A 19 -0.34 -7.45 -7.49
N ASP A 20 -1.15 -8.41 -7.09
CA ASP A 20 -1.09 -9.77 -7.66
C ASP A 20 -1.49 -9.77 -9.14
N ASP A 21 -2.13 -8.70 -9.63
CA ASP A 21 -2.44 -8.50 -11.04
C ASP A 21 -1.24 -7.98 -11.85
N GLY A 22 -0.10 -7.73 -11.21
CA GLY A 22 1.10 -7.20 -11.84
C GLY A 22 1.18 -5.68 -11.93
N ASP A 23 0.11 -4.97 -11.57
CA ASP A 23 0.10 -3.50 -11.62
C ASP A 23 0.68 -2.91 -10.34
N GLY A 24 1.20 -1.69 -10.46
CA GLY A 24 1.68 -0.92 -9.32
C GLY A 24 0.57 -0.04 -8.74
N TYR A 25 0.53 0.05 -7.41
CA TYR A 25 -0.45 0.86 -6.70
C TYR A 25 0.27 1.79 -5.73
N PHE A 26 -0.06 3.07 -5.80
CA PHE A 26 0.46 4.05 -4.86
C PHE A 26 -0.21 3.84 -3.49
N VAL A 27 0.57 3.91 -2.41
CA VAL A 27 0.05 3.82 -1.06
C VAL A 27 0.52 5.01 -0.24
N HIS A 28 -0.42 5.62 0.50
CA HIS A 28 -0.13 6.72 1.43
C HIS A 28 -0.45 6.26 2.85
N VAL A 29 0.24 6.85 3.84
CA VAL A 29 0.04 6.47 5.23
C VAL A 29 -1.44 6.55 5.65
N SER A 30 -2.19 7.51 5.12
CA SER A 30 -3.62 7.64 5.40
C SER A 30 -4.45 6.47 4.88
N GLY A 31 -3.92 5.70 3.93
CA GLY A 31 -4.58 4.51 3.41
C GLY A 31 -4.26 3.24 4.17
N LEU A 32 -3.40 3.31 5.17
CA LEU A 32 -3.04 2.16 5.98
C LEU A 32 -4.06 1.95 7.09
N GLY A 33 -4.33 0.68 7.43
CA GLY A 33 -5.11 0.34 8.61
C GLY A 33 -4.36 0.74 9.88
N PRO A 34 -5.05 0.75 11.05
CA PRO A 34 -4.45 1.26 12.30
C PRO A 34 -3.12 0.63 12.67
N LYS A 35 -2.97 -0.68 12.49
CA LYS A 35 -1.73 -1.37 12.83
C LYS A 35 -0.59 -0.93 11.93
N LEU A 36 -0.85 -0.81 10.64
CA LEU A 36 0.17 -0.44 9.67
C LEU A 36 0.53 1.03 9.72
N GLN A 37 -0.38 1.89 10.13
CA GLN A 37 -0.05 3.29 10.40
C GLN A 37 0.99 3.42 11.50
N LYS A 38 0.92 2.55 12.50
CA LYS A 38 1.84 2.58 13.63
C LYS A 38 3.21 2.01 13.25
N PHE A 39 3.23 0.89 12.51
CA PHE A 39 4.48 0.16 12.23
C PHE A 39 5.06 0.45 10.86
N GLY A 40 4.28 1.02 9.95
CA GLY A 40 4.70 1.24 8.58
C GLY A 40 4.72 -0.04 7.75
N LEU A 41 5.28 0.07 6.56
CA LEU A 41 5.41 -1.06 5.64
C LEU A 41 6.88 -1.34 5.37
N ARG A 42 7.17 -2.57 4.95
CA ARG A 42 8.51 -2.99 4.55
C ARG A 42 8.47 -3.58 3.15
N ALA A 43 9.53 -3.35 2.37
CA ALA A 43 9.69 -3.99 1.07
C ALA A 43 9.61 -5.50 1.22
N GLY A 44 8.82 -6.15 0.37
CA GLY A 44 8.62 -7.60 0.42
C GLY A 44 7.45 -8.05 1.30
N GLN A 45 6.84 -7.15 2.05
CA GLN A 45 5.72 -7.50 2.94
C GLN A 45 4.48 -7.81 2.12
N GLN A 46 3.76 -8.88 2.51
CA GLN A 46 2.48 -9.23 1.90
C GLN A 46 1.37 -8.43 2.56
N VAL A 47 0.50 -7.82 1.73
CA VAL A 47 -0.60 -7.00 2.22
C VAL A 47 -1.87 -7.31 1.44
N ALA A 48 -3.01 -7.02 2.07
CA ALA A 48 -4.31 -6.96 1.40
C ALA A 48 -4.75 -5.51 1.37
N PHE A 49 -5.45 -5.11 0.33
CA PHE A 49 -5.88 -3.72 0.18
C PHE A 49 -7.04 -3.62 -0.80
N ASP A 50 -7.74 -2.49 -0.73
CA ASP A 50 -8.74 -2.11 -1.71
C ASP A 50 -8.13 -1.10 -2.68
N VAL A 51 -8.68 -1.01 -3.88
CA VAL A 51 -8.18 -0.08 -4.90
C VAL A 51 -9.13 1.10 -5.02
N ASP A 52 -8.57 2.30 -4.94
CA ASP A 52 -9.30 3.54 -5.18
C ASP A 52 -8.75 4.19 -6.44
N TYR A 53 -9.65 4.45 -7.40
CA TYR A 53 -9.28 5.06 -8.68
C TYR A 53 -9.53 6.56 -8.59
N ASP A 54 -8.47 7.36 -8.73
CA ASP A 54 -8.60 8.81 -8.76
C ASP A 54 -7.88 9.40 -9.97
N HIS A 55 -7.85 10.73 -10.05
CA HIS A 55 -7.26 11.43 -11.19
C HIS A 55 -5.74 11.22 -11.34
N LYS A 56 -5.09 10.79 -10.28
CA LYS A 56 -3.64 10.59 -10.28
C LYS A 56 -3.24 9.14 -10.52
N GLY A 57 -4.22 8.26 -10.69
CA GLY A 57 -3.99 6.84 -10.92
C GLY A 57 -4.53 5.98 -9.78
N ASP A 58 -4.17 4.72 -9.81
CA ASP A 58 -4.67 3.74 -8.86
C ASP A 58 -3.91 3.82 -7.55
N LYS A 59 -4.65 3.88 -6.45
CA LYS A 59 -4.02 3.86 -5.13
C LYS A 59 -4.63 2.80 -4.22
N ALA A 60 -3.81 2.29 -3.31
CA ALA A 60 -4.22 1.32 -2.32
C ALA A 60 -4.80 2.02 -1.10
N ILE A 61 -5.95 1.54 -0.64
CA ILE A 61 -6.61 2.02 0.58
C ILE A 61 -6.97 0.82 1.45
N ASN A 62 -7.29 1.07 2.70
CA ASN A 62 -7.62 0.02 3.66
C ASN A 62 -6.56 -1.08 3.69
N VAL A 63 -5.30 -0.69 3.62
CA VAL A 63 -4.17 -1.63 3.59
C VAL A 63 -4.06 -2.32 4.95
N ARG A 64 -3.96 -3.63 4.91
CA ARG A 64 -3.90 -4.49 6.10
C ARG A 64 -2.96 -5.67 5.83
N PRO A 65 -2.48 -6.35 6.88
CA PRO A 65 -1.64 -7.53 6.67
C PRO A 65 -2.35 -8.57 5.80
N GLY A 66 -1.62 -9.10 4.85
CA GLY A 66 -2.12 -10.10 3.91
C GLY A 66 -2.13 -11.52 4.46
#